data_496294c83bb0741193dc5be0ca33c687
#
_entry.id   496294c83bb0741193dc5be0ca33c687
#
_cell.length_a   1.000
_cell.length_b   1.000
_cell.length_c   1.000
_cell.angle_alpha   90.00
_cell.angle_beta   90.00
_cell.angle_gamma   90.00
#
_symmetry.space_group_name_H-M   'P 1'
#
loop_
_entity.id
_entity.type
_entity.pdbx_description
1 polymer ?
#
loop_
_entity_poly.entity_id
_entity_poly.type
_entity_poly.pdbx_seq_one_letter_code
_entity_poly.pdbx_strand_id
1 'polypeptide(L)'
;MRRRLLLTALAFFLAAAAACGPGGKAPAERRRLAGAAQGWNVVLLTVDTLRADRLGAYGYTARANSPRIDAQLASGVIFDNAMSQRASTWPSLASLLSGLYPSGHGVVENGYGFPDGLPTLPTLLHAAGYQTGAFLSNMCQANHRGWDAFACSGGQDGKSVRRALEWAQGVDGRRPFLLWVHLFGAHPPYYNGGDLANRLDPGYRGPLGPRKRLLDPVMTGPIPLTERDVQHLNALYDAAVQGSDRSSGALLDGLRAAGRLERTIIVFTADHGEELYQHNRYLYHSCSVYQTTLHVPLGFAAAGLLPAGARVPQIVELIDVLPTLLDLVGVAEPAERHGRSLVPYLERPGEGGAGKPAFSEYGSSTIHTVLQGNWKLVHNPEGFSPDCIPDAPPHHYPISREELYDLARDPGERTNLAAGQPGRVAAL
;
A
#
# COMPACT_ATOMS: atom_id res chain seq x y z
N MET A 1 69.88 -66.34 -27.81
CA MET A 1 68.51 -66.68 -27.78
C MET A 1 67.71 -65.84 -26.81
N ARG A 2 67.41 -64.68 -26.89
CA ARG A 2 66.42 -63.86 -26.19
C ARG A 2 66.45 -62.49 -26.87
N ARG A 3 65.42 -62.22 -27.73
CA ARG A 3 65.21 -60.90 -28.32
C ARG A 3 64.43 -60.04 -27.33
N ARG A 4 64.98 -58.90 -27.05
CA ARG A 4 64.19 -57.85 -26.29
C ARG A 4 63.57 -56.92 -27.32
N LEU A 5 62.25 -56.77 -27.22
CA LEU A 5 61.51 -55.74 -27.94
C LEU A 5 61.48 -54.45 -27.15
N LEU A 6 61.94 -53.36 -27.83
CA LEU A 6 61.72 -51.99 -27.36
C LEU A 6 60.35 -51.54 -27.82
N LEU A 7 59.53 -51.07 -26.89
CA LEU A 7 58.25 -50.38 -27.12
C LEU A 7 58.52 -48.86 -27.00
N THR A 8 58.43 -48.17 -28.12
CA THR A 8 58.41 -46.70 -28.17
C THR A 8 57.00 -46.20 -27.98
N ALA A 9 56.78 -45.43 -26.90
CA ALA A 9 55.51 -44.77 -26.62
C ALA A 9 55.42 -43.46 -27.40
N LEU A 10 54.43 -43.36 -28.27
CA LEU A 10 54.11 -42.14 -29.04
C LEU A 10 53.02 -41.36 -28.23
N ALA A 11 53.42 -40.21 -27.68
CA ALA A 11 52.50 -39.32 -26.99
C ALA A 11 51.73 -38.47 -28.01
N PHE A 12 50.43 -38.68 -28.12
CA PHE A 12 49.51 -37.81 -28.85
C PHE A 12 49.11 -36.62 -27.98
N PHE A 13 49.53 -35.42 -28.36
CA PHE A 13 48.95 -34.17 -27.84
C PHE A 13 47.64 -33.90 -28.56
N LEU A 14 46.49 -34.07 -27.87
CA LEU A 14 45.22 -33.57 -28.31
C LEU A 14 45.06 -32.12 -27.79
N ALA A 15 45.18 -31.15 -28.66
CA ALA A 15 44.79 -29.76 -28.41
C ALA A 15 43.25 -29.68 -28.39
N ALA A 16 42.67 -29.52 -27.20
CA ALA A 16 41.27 -29.19 -27.07
C ALA A 16 41.04 -27.72 -27.40
N ALA A 17 40.51 -27.45 -28.59
CA ALA A 17 39.98 -26.13 -28.93
C ALA A 17 38.76 -25.83 -28.06
N ALA A 18 38.91 -24.90 -27.09
CA ALA A 18 37.82 -24.35 -26.35
C ALA A 18 36.92 -23.50 -27.27
N ALA A 19 35.76 -24.02 -27.62
CA ALA A 19 34.71 -23.26 -28.29
C ALA A 19 34.17 -22.22 -27.30
N CYS A 20 34.45 -20.93 -27.52
CA CYS A 20 33.74 -19.82 -26.88
C CYS A 20 32.30 -19.84 -27.36
N GLY A 21 31.38 -20.38 -26.56
CA GLY A 21 29.97 -20.18 -26.69
C GLY A 21 29.57 -18.76 -26.24
N PRO A 22 28.49 -18.16 -26.78
CA PRO A 22 28.11 -16.78 -26.48
C PRO A 22 27.75 -16.63 -25.01
N GLY A 23 28.29 -15.58 -24.38
CA GLY A 23 28.31 -15.26 -22.99
C GLY A 23 27.00 -15.52 -22.23
N GLY A 24 26.99 -16.55 -21.41
CA GLY A 24 26.12 -16.63 -20.29
C GLY A 24 26.49 -15.48 -19.34
N LYS A 25 25.54 -14.54 -19.12
CA LYS A 25 25.70 -13.54 -18.06
C LYS A 25 25.98 -14.30 -16.77
N ALA A 26 27.11 -14.00 -16.13
CA ALA A 26 27.41 -14.49 -14.80
C ALA A 26 26.20 -14.20 -13.91
N PRO A 27 25.78 -15.14 -13.01
CA PRO A 27 24.70 -14.88 -12.09
C PRO A 27 25.04 -13.62 -11.30
N ALA A 28 24.15 -12.63 -11.35
CA ALA A 28 24.33 -11.38 -10.63
C ALA A 28 24.65 -11.70 -9.17
N GLU A 29 25.77 -11.17 -8.71
CA GLU A 29 26.23 -11.33 -7.33
C GLU A 29 25.06 -10.98 -6.39
N ARG A 30 24.71 -11.89 -5.50
CA ARG A 30 23.53 -11.75 -4.61
C ARG A 30 23.72 -10.52 -3.73
N ARG A 31 23.04 -9.46 -4.04
CA ARG A 31 23.07 -8.22 -3.26
C ARG A 31 22.26 -8.47 -1.99
N ARG A 32 22.92 -8.47 -0.84
CA ARG A 32 22.20 -8.48 0.46
C ARG A 32 21.70 -7.07 0.73
N LEU A 33 20.36 -6.92 0.85
CA LEU A 33 19.72 -5.62 1.13
C LEU A 33 19.55 -5.37 2.62
N ALA A 34 19.57 -6.40 3.47
CA ALA A 34 19.51 -6.25 4.93
C ALA A 34 20.68 -5.36 5.42
N GLY A 35 20.37 -4.25 6.07
CA GLY A 35 21.33 -3.25 6.53
C GLY A 35 22.00 -2.41 5.43
N ALA A 36 21.70 -2.65 4.15
CA ALA A 36 22.36 -1.96 3.04
C ALA A 36 22.00 -0.46 2.96
N ALA A 37 20.92 -0.04 3.60
CA ALA A 37 20.49 1.35 3.70
C ALA A 37 20.74 1.95 5.09
N GLN A 38 21.71 1.44 5.86
CA GLN A 38 22.05 2.02 7.15
C GLN A 38 22.41 3.50 7.02
N GLY A 39 21.77 4.36 7.83
CA GLY A 39 21.94 5.80 7.78
C GLY A 39 21.33 6.49 6.56
N TRP A 40 20.46 5.81 5.81
CA TRP A 40 19.66 6.43 4.75
C TRP A 40 18.40 7.06 5.33
N ASN A 41 17.91 8.09 4.65
CA ASN A 41 16.62 8.68 4.96
C ASN A 41 15.47 7.75 4.59
N VAL A 42 14.34 7.93 5.23
CA VAL A 42 13.09 7.26 4.92
C VAL A 42 12.00 8.30 4.68
N VAL A 43 11.35 8.22 3.53
CA VAL A 43 10.13 8.98 3.21
C VAL A 43 8.99 7.99 3.09
N LEU A 44 8.01 8.09 3.97
CA LEU A 44 6.75 7.36 3.91
C LEU A 44 5.68 8.32 3.38
N LEU A 45 5.20 8.07 2.17
CA LEU A 45 4.12 8.84 1.55
C LEU A 45 2.88 7.96 1.46
N THR A 46 1.85 8.33 2.21
CA THR A 46 0.58 7.63 2.23
C THR A 46 -0.55 8.52 1.73
N VAL A 47 -1.50 7.95 1.00
CA VAL A 47 -2.67 8.67 0.45
C VAL A 47 -3.94 7.99 0.95
N ASP A 48 -4.80 8.75 1.60
CA ASP A 48 -6.07 8.27 2.15
C ASP A 48 -7.03 7.80 1.04
N THR A 49 -7.64 6.65 1.25
CA THR A 49 -8.66 6.02 0.38
C THR A 49 -8.23 5.77 -1.07
N LEU A 50 -6.93 5.65 -1.35
CA LEU A 50 -6.44 5.49 -2.71
C LEU A 50 -6.44 4.02 -3.15
N ARG A 51 -7.34 3.68 -4.07
CA ARG A 51 -7.44 2.35 -4.68
C ARG A 51 -6.30 2.09 -5.65
N ALA A 52 -5.73 0.88 -5.60
CA ALA A 52 -4.71 0.45 -6.55
C ALA A 52 -5.26 0.43 -7.99
N ASP A 53 -6.47 -0.08 -8.20
CA ASP A 53 -7.11 -0.21 -9.52
C ASP A 53 -7.48 1.13 -10.18
N ARG A 54 -7.15 2.26 -9.58
CA ARG A 54 -7.34 3.62 -10.14
C ARG A 54 -6.04 4.29 -10.56
N LEU A 55 -4.93 3.59 -10.47
CA LEU A 55 -3.60 4.07 -10.89
C LEU A 55 -3.16 3.42 -12.20
N GLY A 56 -2.49 4.18 -13.06
CA GLY A 56 -1.93 3.69 -14.31
C GLY A 56 -0.93 2.56 -14.10
N ALA A 57 -0.10 2.62 -13.04
CA ALA A 57 0.83 1.57 -12.65
C ALA A 57 0.16 0.22 -12.36
N TYR A 58 -1.15 0.21 -12.05
CA TYR A 58 -1.96 -0.99 -11.83
C TYR A 58 -2.97 -1.25 -12.96
N GLY A 59 -2.76 -0.64 -14.12
CA GLY A 59 -3.54 -0.93 -15.33
C GLY A 59 -4.78 -0.06 -15.54
N TYR A 60 -4.98 1.02 -14.78
CA TYR A 60 -6.08 1.95 -15.05
C TYR A 60 -5.81 2.76 -16.31
N THR A 61 -6.70 2.65 -17.29
CA THR A 61 -6.56 3.28 -18.61
C THR A 61 -7.71 4.21 -18.97
N ALA A 62 -8.79 4.25 -18.17
CA ALA A 62 -9.95 5.09 -18.49
C ALA A 62 -9.61 6.59 -18.44
N ARG A 63 -8.67 6.99 -17.59
CA ARG A 63 -8.14 8.35 -17.46
C ARG A 63 -6.69 8.33 -16.99
N ALA A 64 -5.91 9.35 -17.36
CA ALA A 64 -4.54 9.54 -16.84
C ALA A 64 -4.61 10.16 -15.43
N ASN A 65 -4.92 9.33 -14.41
CA ASN A 65 -5.16 9.81 -13.05
C ASN A 65 -3.89 10.09 -12.27
N SER A 66 -2.79 9.36 -12.54
CA SER A 66 -1.67 9.23 -11.61
C SER A 66 -0.27 9.27 -12.25
N PRO A 67 -0.01 10.11 -13.27
CA PRO A 67 1.26 10.05 -14.01
C PRO A 67 2.50 10.25 -13.12
N ARG A 68 2.41 11.04 -12.06
CA ARG A 68 3.54 11.33 -11.14
C ARG A 68 3.71 10.21 -10.11
N ILE A 69 2.61 9.67 -9.59
CA ILE A 69 2.61 8.49 -8.73
C ILE A 69 3.11 7.28 -9.52
N ASP A 70 2.65 7.08 -10.75
CA ASP A 70 3.08 5.99 -11.63
C ASP A 70 4.59 6.07 -11.91
N ALA A 71 5.11 7.27 -12.18
CA ALA A 71 6.54 7.48 -12.36
C ALA A 71 7.35 7.20 -11.09
N GLN A 72 6.82 7.56 -9.91
CA GLN A 72 7.45 7.25 -8.63
C GLN A 72 7.47 5.74 -8.37
N LEU A 73 6.37 5.05 -8.58
CA LEU A 73 6.27 3.60 -8.45
C LEU A 73 7.23 2.90 -9.43
N ALA A 74 7.27 3.33 -10.67
CA ALA A 74 8.16 2.79 -11.70
C ALA A 74 9.66 3.05 -11.42
N SER A 75 9.99 3.99 -10.54
CA SER A 75 11.38 4.23 -10.12
C SER A 75 11.93 3.19 -9.14
N GLY A 76 11.12 2.22 -8.72
CA GLY A 76 11.47 1.19 -7.76
C GLY A 76 10.82 -0.15 -8.04
N VAL A 77 10.44 -0.83 -6.96
CA VAL A 77 9.77 -2.13 -6.95
C VAL A 77 8.30 -1.94 -6.58
N ILE A 78 7.39 -2.42 -7.43
CA ILE A 78 5.93 -2.35 -7.25
C ILE A 78 5.44 -3.71 -6.75
N PHE A 79 4.60 -3.71 -5.73
CA PHE A 79 3.90 -4.90 -5.25
C PHE A 79 2.48 -4.94 -5.85
N ASP A 80 2.18 -6.00 -6.59
CA ASP A 80 0.92 -6.10 -7.34
C ASP A 80 -0.29 -6.37 -6.45
N ASN A 81 -0.08 -7.01 -5.28
CA ASN A 81 -1.13 -7.49 -4.41
C ASN A 81 -0.85 -7.11 -2.95
N ALA A 82 -0.87 -5.82 -2.64
CA ALA A 82 -0.71 -5.33 -1.28
C ALA A 82 -2.07 -5.12 -0.61
N MET A 83 -2.23 -5.68 0.59
CA MET A 83 -3.49 -5.69 1.33
C MET A 83 -3.41 -4.83 2.58
N SER A 84 -4.40 -3.96 2.75
CA SER A 84 -4.66 -3.26 4.01
C SER A 84 -5.30 -4.22 5.03
N GLN A 85 -4.97 -4.04 6.31
CA GLN A 85 -5.54 -4.83 7.38
C GLN A 85 -6.93 -4.36 7.79
N ARG A 86 -7.31 -3.15 7.36
CA ARG A 86 -8.60 -2.56 7.67
C ARG A 86 -8.96 -1.44 6.69
N ALA A 87 -10.23 -1.36 6.34
CA ALA A 87 -10.77 -0.28 5.52
C ALA A 87 -11.13 0.96 6.37
N SER A 88 -10.21 1.39 7.23
CA SER A 88 -10.37 2.58 8.09
C SER A 88 -9.00 3.19 8.37
N THR A 89 -8.91 4.51 8.28
CA THR A 89 -7.63 5.26 8.23
C THR A 89 -6.72 4.93 9.40
N TRP A 90 -7.14 5.21 10.63
CA TRP A 90 -6.22 5.10 11.76
C TRP A 90 -5.86 3.65 12.12
N PRO A 91 -6.79 2.69 12.13
CA PRO A 91 -6.43 1.27 12.32
C PRO A 91 -5.44 0.75 11.27
N SER A 92 -5.63 1.09 10.00
CA SER A 92 -4.71 0.69 8.93
C SER A 92 -3.34 1.34 9.07
N LEU A 93 -3.27 2.65 9.31
CA LEU A 93 -2.01 3.36 9.56
C LEU A 93 -1.32 2.86 10.83
N ALA A 94 -2.09 2.50 11.86
CA ALA A 94 -1.55 1.87 13.07
C ALA A 94 -0.91 0.51 12.77
N SER A 95 -1.55 -0.30 11.92
CA SER A 95 -1.00 -1.56 11.44
C SER A 95 0.31 -1.36 10.67
N LEU A 96 0.35 -0.41 9.73
CA LEU A 96 1.54 -0.06 8.96
C LEU A 96 2.70 0.39 9.86
N LEU A 97 2.40 1.25 10.87
CA LEU A 97 3.43 1.82 11.75
C LEU A 97 3.89 0.86 12.84
N SER A 98 3.09 -0.15 13.23
CA SER A 98 3.43 -1.10 14.30
C SER A 98 3.85 -2.48 13.81
N GLY A 99 3.48 -2.87 12.57
CA GLY A 99 3.67 -4.23 12.06
C GLY A 99 2.73 -5.26 12.69
N LEU A 100 1.62 -4.82 13.29
CA LEU A 100 0.64 -5.65 13.96
C LEU A 100 -0.74 -5.53 13.31
N TYR A 101 -1.57 -6.58 13.42
CA TYR A 101 -2.98 -6.51 13.08
C TYR A 101 -3.75 -5.61 14.05
N PRO A 102 -4.93 -5.10 13.69
CA PRO A 102 -5.77 -4.28 14.57
C PRO A 102 -6.06 -4.95 15.92
N SER A 103 -6.32 -6.24 15.95
CA SER A 103 -6.48 -7.03 17.18
C SER A 103 -5.21 -7.07 18.04
N GLY A 104 -4.03 -6.99 17.42
CA GLY A 104 -2.74 -7.00 18.12
C GLY A 104 -2.34 -5.65 18.69
N HIS A 105 -2.59 -4.54 18.00
CA HIS A 105 -2.24 -3.19 18.50
C HIS A 105 -3.40 -2.47 19.21
N GLY A 106 -4.62 -3.03 19.21
CA GLY A 106 -5.77 -2.50 19.93
C GLY A 106 -6.42 -1.24 19.33
N VAL A 107 -5.90 -0.70 18.23
CA VAL A 107 -6.49 0.44 17.51
C VAL A 107 -7.48 -0.10 16.49
N VAL A 108 -8.73 -0.24 16.91
CA VAL A 108 -9.77 -0.88 16.10
C VAL A 108 -10.69 0.11 15.38
N GLU A 109 -10.65 1.40 15.75
CA GLU A 109 -11.43 2.46 15.12
C GLU A 109 -10.65 3.79 15.08
N ASN A 110 -11.12 4.73 14.28
CA ASN A 110 -10.62 6.09 14.28
C ASN A 110 -10.87 6.73 15.67
N GLY A 111 -9.86 7.42 16.21
CA GLY A 111 -9.95 8.04 17.54
C GLY A 111 -9.36 7.23 18.70
N TYR A 112 -9.08 5.94 18.50
CA TYR A 112 -8.33 5.13 19.48
C TYR A 112 -6.84 5.51 19.45
N GLY A 113 -6.22 5.62 20.63
CA GLY A 113 -4.78 5.82 20.76
C GLY A 113 -4.01 4.50 20.72
N PHE A 114 -2.73 4.58 20.40
CA PHE A 114 -1.85 3.44 20.63
C PHE A 114 -1.72 3.12 22.13
N PRO A 115 -1.68 1.84 22.50
CA PRO A 115 -1.31 1.44 23.86
C PRO A 115 0.05 2.03 24.27
N ASP A 116 0.19 2.33 25.57
CA ASP A 116 1.46 2.79 26.09
C ASP A 116 2.55 1.73 25.90
N GLY A 117 3.73 2.20 25.49
CA GLY A 117 4.87 1.30 25.26
C GLY A 117 4.89 0.55 23.94
N LEU A 118 3.84 0.60 23.12
CA LEU A 118 3.83 -0.07 21.81
C LEU A 118 4.96 0.47 20.91
N PRO A 119 5.89 -0.37 20.44
CA PRO A 119 6.91 0.04 19.49
C PRO A 119 6.28 0.37 18.12
N THR A 120 6.66 1.49 17.55
CA THR A 120 6.21 1.94 16.23
C THR A 120 7.39 2.42 15.39
N LEU A 121 7.22 2.49 14.08
CA LEU A 121 8.27 2.96 13.17
C LEU A 121 8.92 4.28 13.64
N PRO A 122 8.15 5.35 14.01
CA PRO A 122 8.77 6.57 14.50
C PRO A 122 9.52 6.38 15.83
N THR A 123 8.99 5.62 16.79
CA THR A 123 9.68 5.42 18.08
C THR A 123 10.98 4.64 17.92
N LEU A 124 11.00 3.62 17.05
CA LEU A 124 12.17 2.79 16.78
C LEU A 124 13.26 3.56 16.03
N LEU A 125 12.89 4.30 14.98
CA LEU A 125 13.85 5.09 14.22
C LEU A 125 14.34 6.30 15.02
N HIS A 126 13.48 6.96 15.81
CA HIS A 126 13.93 8.03 16.72
C HIS A 126 14.96 7.49 17.73
N ALA A 127 14.71 6.34 18.35
CA ALA A 127 15.67 5.69 19.24
C ALA A 127 16.98 5.30 18.55
N ALA A 128 16.93 5.02 17.25
CA ALA A 128 18.11 4.78 16.39
C ALA A 128 18.80 6.05 15.91
N GLY A 129 18.40 7.23 16.38
CA GLY A 129 19.03 8.52 16.09
C GLY A 129 18.50 9.26 14.87
N TYR A 130 17.42 8.82 14.26
CA TYR A 130 16.74 9.54 13.18
C TYR A 130 16.07 10.82 13.70
N GLN A 131 16.08 11.86 12.88
CA GLN A 131 15.18 12.99 13.02
C GLN A 131 13.82 12.60 12.45
N THR A 132 12.72 12.87 13.13
CA THR A 132 11.41 12.34 12.76
C THR A 132 10.37 13.43 12.57
N GLY A 133 9.72 13.46 11.41
CA GLY A 133 8.69 14.44 11.10
C GLY A 133 7.45 13.80 10.48
N ALA A 134 6.27 14.18 10.95
CA ALA A 134 4.99 13.77 10.40
C ALA A 134 4.12 14.97 10.04
N PHE A 135 3.65 15.00 8.79
CA PHE A 135 2.84 16.09 8.24
C PHE A 135 1.59 15.50 7.59
N LEU A 136 0.48 15.53 8.34
CA LEU A 136 -0.74 14.85 7.97
C LEU A 136 -1.80 15.83 7.48
N SER A 137 -2.58 15.43 6.50
CA SER A 137 -3.71 16.22 6.05
C SER A 137 -4.97 15.98 6.88
N ASN A 138 -5.12 14.79 7.43
CA ASN A 138 -6.18 14.41 8.39
C ASN A 138 -5.56 13.66 9.58
N MET A 139 -6.35 13.04 10.42
CA MET A 139 -5.90 12.30 11.61
C MET A 139 -5.09 13.17 12.58
N CYS A 140 -5.60 14.38 12.86
CA CYS A 140 -4.92 15.36 13.72
C CYS A 140 -4.77 14.89 15.18
N GLN A 141 -5.56 13.91 15.61
CA GLN A 141 -5.49 13.25 16.92
C GLN A 141 -4.55 12.04 16.95
N ALA A 142 -3.84 11.75 15.84
CA ALA A 142 -2.89 10.65 15.77
C ALA A 142 -1.83 10.75 16.87
N ASN A 143 -1.29 9.61 17.29
CA ASN A 143 -0.28 9.56 18.32
C ASN A 143 1.00 10.29 17.92
N HIS A 144 1.44 11.23 18.74
CA HIS A 144 2.63 12.06 18.49
C HIS A 144 3.93 11.42 19.00
N ARG A 145 3.88 10.23 19.59
CA ARG A 145 5.08 9.57 20.15
C ARG A 145 6.10 9.21 19.06
N GLY A 146 7.34 9.57 19.33
CA GLY A 146 8.45 9.29 18.42
C GLY A 146 8.58 10.30 17.27
N TRP A 147 7.80 11.38 17.25
CA TRP A 147 7.91 12.47 16.29
C TRP A 147 8.55 13.71 16.91
N ASP A 148 9.69 14.18 16.37
CA ASP A 148 10.31 15.46 16.73
C ASP A 148 9.48 16.64 16.24
N ALA A 149 8.83 16.48 15.09
CA ALA A 149 7.90 17.45 14.51
C ALA A 149 6.62 16.76 14.06
N PHE A 150 5.48 17.34 14.43
CA PHE A 150 4.17 16.87 14.03
C PHE A 150 3.27 18.04 13.65
N ALA A 151 2.62 17.95 12.48
CA ALA A 151 1.63 18.94 12.09
C ALA A 151 0.48 18.30 11.30
N CYS A 152 -0.73 18.77 11.58
CA CYS A 152 -1.93 18.39 10.83
C CYS A 152 -2.52 19.61 10.13
N SER A 153 -3.12 19.40 8.96
CA SER A 153 -3.56 20.50 8.07
C SER A 153 -5.06 20.55 7.81
N GLY A 154 -5.86 19.67 8.43
CA GLY A 154 -7.33 19.70 8.32
C GLY A 154 -7.83 19.53 6.89
N GLY A 155 -7.37 18.50 6.17
CA GLY A 155 -7.78 18.16 4.81
C GLY A 155 -7.03 18.92 3.69
N GLN A 156 -6.03 19.72 4.02
CA GLN A 156 -5.31 20.56 3.05
C GLN A 156 -3.96 19.95 2.65
N ASP A 157 -3.92 19.11 1.62
CA ASP A 157 -2.70 18.42 1.15
C ASP A 157 -1.56 19.37 0.82
N GLY A 158 -1.83 20.47 0.11
CA GLY A 158 -0.81 21.46 -0.23
C GLY A 158 -0.16 22.12 0.99
N LYS A 159 -0.89 22.23 2.11
CA LYS A 159 -0.33 22.75 3.37
C LYS A 159 0.54 21.72 4.07
N SER A 160 0.14 20.45 4.05
CA SER A 160 0.95 19.34 4.58
C SER A 160 2.26 19.22 3.81
N VAL A 161 2.19 19.22 2.46
CA VAL A 161 3.37 19.20 1.58
C VAL A 161 4.32 20.36 1.86
N ARG A 162 3.81 21.59 1.93
CA ARG A 162 4.65 22.75 2.21
C ARG A 162 5.37 22.63 3.55
N ARG A 163 4.66 22.28 4.63
CA ARG A 163 5.26 22.11 5.96
C ARG A 163 6.29 20.97 5.99
N ALA A 164 6.02 19.87 5.28
CA ALA A 164 6.96 18.77 5.15
C ALA A 164 8.26 19.21 4.47
N LEU A 165 8.15 20.01 3.39
CA LEU A 165 9.31 20.54 2.67
C LEU A 165 10.10 21.56 3.52
N GLU A 166 9.42 22.47 4.21
CA GLU A 166 10.04 23.42 5.15
C GLU A 166 10.83 22.69 6.24
N TRP A 167 10.24 21.65 6.84
CA TRP A 167 10.91 20.82 7.83
C TRP A 167 12.12 20.08 7.24
N ALA A 168 11.94 19.41 6.09
CA ALA A 168 12.99 18.64 5.44
C ALA A 168 14.20 19.50 5.01
N GLN A 169 14.00 20.79 4.73
CA GLN A 169 15.09 21.74 4.48
C GLN A 169 15.86 22.09 5.76
N GLY A 170 15.17 22.14 6.91
CA GLY A 170 15.74 22.52 8.19
C GLY A 170 16.43 21.42 8.99
N VAL A 171 16.27 20.12 8.61
CA VAL A 171 16.89 19.00 9.35
C VAL A 171 18.42 18.98 9.19
N ASP A 172 19.12 18.54 10.24
CA ASP A 172 20.57 18.35 10.22
C ASP A 172 20.97 17.29 9.20
N GLY A 173 21.67 17.68 8.15
CA GLY A 173 22.10 16.80 7.06
C GLY A 173 23.10 15.70 7.48
N ARG A 174 23.64 15.75 8.70
CA ARG A 174 24.55 14.73 9.26
C ARG A 174 23.81 13.53 9.86
N ARG A 175 22.51 13.66 10.14
CA ARG A 175 21.67 12.62 10.71
C ARG A 175 20.61 12.20 9.68
N PRO A 176 20.27 10.90 9.59
CA PRO A 176 19.16 10.46 8.75
C PRO A 176 17.82 10.98 9.31
N PHE A 177 16.82 11.03 8.45
CA PHE A 177 15.46 11.39 8.87
C PHE A 177 14.42 10.36 8.43
N LEU A 178 13.35 10.29 9.20
CA LEU A 178 12.06 9.70 8.82
C LEU A 178 11.09 10.85 8.57
N LEU A 179 10.59 10.96 7.36
CA LEU A 179 9.52 11.89 6.99
C LEU A 179 8.26 11.11 6.61
N TRP A 180 7.19 11.28 7.36
CA TRP A 180 5.88 10.77 7.00
C TRP A 180 4.97 11.89 6.52
N VAL A 181 4.43 11.74 5.31
CA VAL A 181 3.40 12.63 4.77
C VAL A 181 2.18 11.78 4.45
N HIS A 182 1.06 12.11 5.08
CA HIS A 182 -0.23 11.48 4.83
C HIS A 182 -1.17 12.51 4.21
N LEU A 183 -1.54 12.26 2.96
CA LEU A 183 -2.41 13.14 2.19
C LEU A 183 -3.86 12.70 2.35
N PHE A 184 -4.79 13.66 2.43
CA PHE A 184 -6.22 13.38 2.47
C PHE A 184 -6.75 12.80 1.15
N GLY A 185 -6.06 13.10 0.07
CA GLY A 185 -6.08 12.40 -1.18
C GLY A 185 -7.43 12.25 -1.84
N ALA A 186 -7.81 11.00 -2.05
CA ALA A 186 -9.03 10.60 -2.72
C ALA A 186 -10.24 10.42 -1.78
N HIS A 187 -10.12 10.87 -0.53
CA HIS A 187 -11.18 10.74 0.49
C HIS A 187 -12.41 11.61 0.16
N PRO A 188 -13.63 11.09 0.41
CA PRO A 188 -14.85 11.90 0.33
C PRO A 188 -14.76 13.16 1.20
N PRO A 189 -15.36 14.25 0.77
CA PRO A 189 -16.18 14.48 -0.41
C PRO A 189 -15.39 14.89 -1.66
N TYR A 190 -14.17 14.41 -1.84
CA TYR A 190 -13.34 14.56 -3.05
C TYR A 190 -12.92 16.00 -3.36
N TYR A 191 -12.64 16.81 -2.33
CA TYR A 191 -12.26 18.24 -2.47
C TYR A 191 -10.97 18.44 -3.28
N ASN A 192 -10.03 17.51 -3.19
CA ASN A 192 -8.72 17.63 -3.85
C ASN A 192 -8.81 17.61 -5.37
N GLY A 193 -9.92 17.14 -5.94
CA GLY A 193 -10.24 17.26 -7.33
C GLY A 193 -10.58 18.67 -7.77
N GLY A 194 -11.12 19.52 -6.88
CA GLY A 194 -11.59 20.87 -7.20
C GLY A 194 -12.57 20.86 -8.38
N ASP A 195 -12.38 21.79 -9.32
CA ASP A 195 -13.20 21.89 -10.54
C ASP A 195 -12.88 20.81 -11.60
N LEU A 196 -11.92 19.93 -11.33
CA LEU A 196 -11.50 18.93 -12.30
C LEU A 196 -12.60 17.92 -12.60
N ALA A 197 -13.42 17.56 -11.61
CA ALA A 197 -14.57 16.67 -11.82
C ALA A 197 -15.54 17.22 -12.87
N ASN A 198 -15.81 18.52 -12.86
CA ASN A 198 -16.64 19.19 -13.87
C ASN A 198 -16.02 19.13 -15.26
N ARG A 199 -14.68 19.12 -15.37
CA ARG A 199 -13.98 18.95 -16.64
C ARG A 199 -13.97 17.50 -17.12
N LEU A 200 -13.91 16.54 -16.18
CA LEU A 200 -13.94 15.12 -16.51
C LEU A 200 -15.34 14.65 -16.92
N ASP A 201 -16.38 15.32 -16.43
CA ASP A 201 -17.78 15.01 -16.71
C ASP A 201 -18.65 16.27 -16.84
N PRO A 202 -18.46 17.10 -17.90
CA PRO A 202 -19.07 18.42 -18.03
C PRO A 202 -20.60 18.37 -18.24
N GLY A 203 -21.13 17.22 -18.63
CA GLY A 203 -22.54 17.04 -18.93
C GLY A 203 -23.41 16.67 -17.73
N TYR A 204 -22.82 16.47 -16.54
CA TYR A 204 -23.58 16.08 -15.36
C TYR A 204 -24.43 17.23 -14.80
N ARG A 205 -25.70 16.90 -14.46
CA ARG A 205 -26.67 17.83 -13.89
C ARG A 205 -27.41 17.23 -12.67
N GLY A 206 -26.95 16.09 -12.18
CA GLY A 206 -27.50 15.41 -11.03
C GLY A 206 -27.09 16.02 -9.68
N PRO A 207 -27.44 15.36 -8.55
CA PRO A 207 -27.28 15.90 -7.20
C PRO A 207 -25.84 15.79 -6.66
N LEU A 208 -24.95 14.99 -7.28
CA LEU A 208 -23.63 14.75 -6.72
C LEU A 208 -22.66 15.90 -7.03
N GLY A 209 -21.75 16.17 -6.09
CA GLY A 209 -20.68 17.15 -6.26
C GLY A 209 -19.66 17.08 -5.14
N PRO A 210 -18.51 17.78 -5.23
CA PRO A 210 -17.43 17.72 -4.26
C PRO A 210 -17.76 18.57 -3.01
N ARG A 211 -18.91 18.37 -2.41
CA ARG A 211 -19.35 19.04 -1.19
C ARG A 211 -19.96 18.02 -0.26
N LYS A 212 -19.53 18.01 1.01
CA LYS A 212 -19.96 17.05 2.01
C LYS A 212 -21.47 16.89 2.03
N ARG A 213 -22.23 17.97 2.12
CA ARG A 213 -23.72 17.92 2.15
C ARG A 213 -24.39 17.30 0.93
N LEU A 214 -23.69 17.15 -0.21
CA LEU A 214 -24.22 16.52 -1.42
C LEU A 214 -23.93 15.02 -1.48
N LEU A 215 -22.91 14.56 -0.73
CA LEU A 215 -22.58 13.15 -0.58
C LEU A 215 -23.14 12.55 0.71
N ASP A 216 -23.33 13.36 1.76
CA ASP A 216 -23.86 12.90 3.05
C ASP A 216 -25.14 12.04 2.92
N PRO A 217 -26.16 12.43 2.10
CA PRO A 217 -27.34 11.59 1.95
C PRO A 217 -27.04 10.21 1.33
N VAL A 218 -26.04 10.13 0.44
CA VAL A 218 -25.63 8.87 -0.20
C VAL A 218 -24.79 8.03 0.76
N MET A 219 -24.01 8.69 1.62
CA MET A 219 -23.19 8.04 2.64
C MET A 219 -24.01 7.56 3.84
N THR A 220 -25.10 8.29 4.17
CA THR A 220 -25.89 8.04 5.38
C THR A 220 -27.24 7.36 5.13
N GLY A 221 -27.62 7.09 3.88
CA GLY A 221 -28.90 6.47 3.57
C GLY A 221 -28.99 5.91 2.15
N PRO A 222 -30.00 5.09 1.87
CA PRO A 222 -30.17 4.43 0.58
C PRO A 222 -30.77 5.36 -0.47
N ILE A 223 -30.10 6.47 -0.81
CA ILE A 223 -30.49 7.20 -2.01
C ILE A 223 -30.06 6.36 -3.20
N PRO A 224 -31.00 5.85 -4.00
CA PRO A 224 -30.67 5.08 -5.17
C PRO A 224 -30.00 5.99 -6.19
N LEU A 225 -28.70 5.79 -6.40
CA LEU A 225 -27.99 6.44 -7.49
C LEU A 225 -28.39 5.80 -8.83
N THR A 226 -28.61 6.64 -9.83
CA THR A 226 -28.73 6.19 -11.22
C THR A 226 -27.35 5.79 -11.77
N GLU A 227 -27.32 5.04 -12.86
CA GLU A 227 -26.05 4.75 -13.55
C GLU A 227 -25.29 6.04 -13.92
N ARG A 228 -26.01 7.09 -14.27
CA ARG A 228 -25.43 8.40 -14.60
C ARG A 228 -24.78 9.06 -13.37
N ASP A 229 -25.39 8.91 -12.21
CA ASP A 229 -24.81 9.40 -10.94
C ASP A 229 -23.55 8.60 -10.57
N VAL A 230 -23.57 7.28 -10.74
CA VAL A 230 -22.39 6.43 -10.50
C VAL A 230 -21.23 6.78 -11.46
N GLN A 231 -21.52 7.10 -12.74
CA GLN A 231 -20.50 7.58 -13.67
C GLN A 231 -19.88 8.89 -13.17
N HIS A 232 -20.69 9.82 -12.68
CA HIS A 232 -20.20 11.09 -12.15
C HIS A 232 -19.43 10.89 -10.83
N LEU A 233 -19.86 10.01 -9.95
CA LEU A 233 -19.16 9.62 -8.72
C LEU A 233 -17.74 9.13 -9.06
N ASN A 234 -17.60 8.29 -10.08
CA ASN A 234 -16.28 7.87 -10.56
C ASN A 234 -15.44 9.04 -11.09
N ALA A 235 -16.06 10.04 -11.75
CA ALA A 235 -15.34 11.23 -12.19
C ALA A 235 -14.89 12.11 -11.00
N LEU A 236 -15.70 12.23 -9.95
CA LEU A 236 -15.32 12.91 -8.70
C LEU A 236 -14.13 12.24 -8.04
N TYR A 237 -14.15 10.92 -7.91
CA TYR A 237 -13.04 10.14 -7.35
C TYR A 237 -11.77 10.27 -8.19
N ASP A 238 -11.86 10.09 -9.52
CA ASP A 238 -10.73 10.24 -10.44
C ASP A 238 -10.12 11.65 -10.38
N ALA A 239 -10.95 12.68 -10.23
CA ALA A 239 -10.48 14.06 -10.06
C ALA A 239 -9.70 14.22 -8.75
N ALA A 240 -10.15 13.57 -7.68
CA ALA A 240 -9.46 13.58 -6.38
C ALA A 240 -8.14 12.81 -6.43
N VAL A 241 -8.08 11.67 -7.13
CA VAL A 241 -6.82 10.94 -7.40
C VAL A 241 -5.83 11.83 -8.15
N GLN A 242 -6.27 12.59 -9.18
CA GLN A 242 -5.39 13.54 -9.86
C GLN A 242 -4.93 14.68 -8.94
N GLY A 243 -5.73 15.06 -7.94
CA GLY A 243 -5.35 15.99 -6.89
C GLY A 243 -4.21 15.44 -6.03
N SER A 244 -4.33 14.18 -5.63
CA SER A 244 -3.31 13.46 -4.87
C SER A 244 -2.03 13.25 -5.67
N ASP A 245 -2.14 12.98 -6.95
CA ASP A 245 -1.01 12.87 -7.88
C ASP A 245 -0.20 14.16 -7.93
N ARG A 246 -0.88 15.32 -8.06
CA ARG A 246 -0.21 16.62 -8.01
C ARG A 246 0.49 16.88 -6.68
N SER A 247 -0.16 16.57 -5.56
CA SER A 247 0.40 16.79 -4.23
C SER A 247 1.59 15.88 -3.95
N SER A 248 1.49 14.60 -4.31
CA SER A 248 2.58 13.62 -4.22
C SER A 248 3.78 14.05 -5.07
N GLY A 249 3.52 14.44 -6.31
CA GLY A 249 4.57 14.95 -7.20
C GLY A 249 5.23 16.21 -6.67
N ALA A 250 4.47 17.18 -6.15
CA ALA A 250 5.02 18.41 -5.58
C ALA A 250 5.94 18.13 -4.36
N LEU A 251 5.58 17.17 -3.51
CA LEU A 251 6.44 16.73 -2.39
C LEU A 251 7.77 16.17 -2.92
N LEU A 252 7.71 15.23 -3.85
CA LEU A 252 8.90 14.55 -4.37
C LEU A 252 9.81 15.51 -5.14
N ASP A 253 9.26 16.42 -5.93
CA ASP A 253 10.03 17.44 -6.65
C ASP A 253 10.68 18.42 -5.68
N GLY A 254 9.97 18.85 -4.64
CA GLY A 254 10.52 19.73 -3.60
C GLY A 254 11.67 19.06 -2.82
N LEU A 255 11.51 17.78 -2.44
CA LEU A 255 12.58 17.00 -1.79
C LEU A 255 13.78 16.83 -2.73
N ARG A 256 13.56 16.57 -4.02
CA ARG A 256 14.62 16.46 -5.03
C ARG A 256 15.37 17.78 -5.18
N ALA A 257 14.66 18.89 -5.31
CA ALA A 257 15.25 20.22 -5.41
C ALA A 257 16.06 20.62 -4.15
N ALA A 258 15.65 20.11 -2.99
CA ALA A 258 16.38 20.30 -1.72
C ALA A 258 17.55 19.31 -1.53
N GLY A 259 17.85 18.41 -2.49
CA GLY A 259 18.90 17.39 -2.36
C GLY A 259 18.59 16.32 -1.30
N ARG A 260 17.32 16.12 -0.96
CA ARG A 260 16.91 15.22 0.14
C ARG A 260 16.50 13.80 -0.33
N LEU A 261 16.58 13.51 -1.62
CA LEU A 261 16.30 12.17 -2.17
C LEU A 261 17.53 11.30 -2.38
N GLU A 262 18.72 11.84 -2.21
CA GLU A 262 19.94 11.04 -2.20
C GLU A 262 19.97 10.15 -0.95
N ARG A 263 20.36 8.88 -1.13
CA ARG A 263 20.35 7.89 -0.04
C ARG A 263 19.03 7.91 0.75
N THR A 264 17.92 7.85 0.04
CA THR A 264 16.58 7.88 0.60
C THR A 264 15.76 6.70 0.11
N ILE A 265 15.15 5.97 1.05
CA ILE A 265 14.11 5.00 0.77
C ILE A 265 12.78 5.73 0.72
N ILE A 266 12.05 5.61 -0.38
CA ILE A 266 10.71 6.16 -0.54
C ILE A 266 9.73 4.99 -0.54
N VAL A 267 8.80 4.97 0.39
CA VAL A 267 7.65 4.06 0.40
C VAL A 267 6.43 4.87 0.01
N PHE A 268 5.75 4.42 -1.05
CA PHE A 268 4.46 4.94 -1.47
C PHE A 268 3.39 3.90 -1.23
N THR A 269 2.29 4.26 -0.55
CA THR A 269 1.14 3.38 -0.35
C THR A 269 -0.14 4.19 -0.06
N ALA A 270 -1.25 3.50 0.09
CA ALA A 270 -2.47 4.01 0.70
C ALA A 270 -2.73 3.28 2.02
N ASP A 271 -3.58 3.84 2.87
CA ASP A 271 -4.07 3.16 4.07
C ASP A 271 -5.16 2.14 3.72
N HIS A 272 -6.12 2.52 2.89
CA HIS A 272 -7.18 1.67 2.33
C HIS A 272 -7.71 2.29 1.03
N GLY A 273 -8.71 1.64 0.42
CA GLY A 273 -9.42 2.15 -0.76
C GLY A 273 -10.81 2.70 -0.42
N GLU A 274 -11.71 2.71 -1.40
CA GLU A 274 -13.03 3.33 -1.35
C GLU A 274 -14.07 2.54 -2.13
N GLU A 275 -15.25 2.35 -1.57
CA GLU A 275 -16.41 1.87 -2.32
C GLU A 275 -17.04 3.00 -3.11
N LEU A 276 -17.24 2.77 -4.38
CA LEU A 276 -17.88 3.70 -5.30
C LEU A 276 -19.19 3.12 -5.83
N TYR A 277 -20.05 2.65 -4.90
CA TYR A 277 -21.37 2.10 -5.19
C TYR A 277 -21.36 0.71 -5.85
N GLN A 278 -20.25 -0.05 -5.72
CA GLN A 278 -20.08 -1.35 -6.39
C GLN A 278 -20.76 -2.49 -5.62
N HIS A 279 -20.46 -2.64 -4.33
CA HIS A 279 -21.03 -3.69 -3.48
C HIS A 279 -22.22 -3.15 -2.71
N ASN A 280 -23.36 -3.83 -2.81
CA ASN A 280 -24.60 -3.48 -2.10
C ASN A 280 -25.02 -2.00 -2.21
N ARG A 281 -24.59 -1.30 -3.27
CA ARG A 281 -24.82 0.15 -3.46
C ARG A 281 -24.23 1.01 -2.35
N TYR A 282 -23.13 0.54 -1.76
CA TYR A 282 -22.45 1.24 -0.69
C TYR A 282 -21.47 2.29 -1.26
N LEU A 283 -21.42 3.43 -0.60
CA LEU A 283 -20.45 4.49 -0.82
C LEU A 283 -19.76 4.77 0.51
N TYR A 284 -18.48 4.70 0.57
CA TYR A 284 -17.62 4.89 1.72
C TYR A 284 -16.70 3.67 1.94
N HIS A 285 -15.95 3.61 3.03
CA HIS A 285 -14.93 2.57 3.20
C HIS A 285 -15.12 1.71 4.45
N SER A 286 -15.42 2.32 5.60
CA SER A 286 -15.30 1.67 6.92
C SER A 286 -16.04 0.34 7.07
N CYS A 287 -17.02 0.06 6.23
CA CYS A 287 -17.86 -1.14 6.29
C CYS A 287 -17.62 -2.15 5.20
N SER A 288 -16.62 -1.94 4.38
CA SER A 288 -16.28 -2.83 3.29
C SER A 288 -15.06 -3.67 3.62
N VAL A 289 -15.10 -4.92 3.17
CA VAL A 289 -13.99 -5.86 3.25
C VAL A 289 -13.62 -6.40 1.86
N TYR A 290 -14.07 -5.71 0.81
CA TYR A 290 -13.81 -6.07 -0.57
C TYR A 290 -12.49 -5.47 -1.08
N GLN A 291 -12.02 -5.96 -2.23
CA GLN A 291 -10.78 -5.47 -2.84
C GLN A 291 -10.78 -3.98 -3.13
N THR A 292 -11.96 -3.41 -3.39
CA THR A 292 -12.15 -1.96 -3.57
C THR A 292 -11.63 -1.13 -2.40
N THR A 293 -11.65 -1.69 -1.20
CA THR A 293 -11.19 -1.01 0.02
C THR A 293 -9.91 -1.59 0.62
N LEU A 294 -9.58 -2.84 0.32
CA LEU A 294 -8.41 -3.52 0.93
C LEU A 294 -7.19 -3.60 0.01
N HIS A 295 -7.36 -3.64 -1.31
CA HIS A 295 -6.24 -3.68 -2.25
C HIS A 295 -5.69 -2.28 -2.50
N VAL A 296 -4.51 -2.02 -1.96
CA VAL A 296 -3.84 -0.72 -2.00
C VAL A 296 -2.58 -0.73 -2.84
N PRO A 297 -2.16 0.41 -3.42
CA PRO A 297 -0.86 0.49 -4.06
C PRO A 297 0.26 0.37 -3.02
N LEU A 298 1.35 -0.31 -3.37
CA LEU A 298 2.57 -0.34 -2.56
C LEU A 298 3.79 -0.37 -3.47
N GLY A 299 4.73 0.53 -3.21
CA GLY A 299 6.02 0.55 -3.88
C GLY A 299 7.15 1.03 -2.98
N PHE A 300 8.33 0.46 -3.21
CA PHE A 300 9.58 0.85 -2.57
C PHE A 300 10.55 1.33 -3.63
N ALA A 301 11.04 2.55 -3.49
CA ALA A 301 12.08 3.11 -4.35
C ALA A 301 13.28 3.56 -3.52
N ALA A 302 14.50 3.22 -4.00
CA ALA A 302 15.75 3.61 -3.37
C ALA A 302 16.82 3.66 -4.46
N ALA A 303 17.10 4.85 -4.96
CA ALA A 303 18.00 5.04 -6.10
C ALA A 303 19.38 4.42 -5.87
N GLY A 304 19.84 3.61 -6.82
CA GLY A 304 21.11 2.88 -6.71
C GLY A 304 21.09 1.67 -5.76
N LEU A 305 20.02 1.45 -4.99
CA LEU A 305 19.85 0.31 -4.10
C LEU A 305 18.83 -0.70 -4.65
N LEU A 306 17.65 -0.26 -5.01
CA LEU A 306 16.57 -1.11 -5.55
C LEU A 306 16.48 -0.99 -7.08
N PRO A 307 16.08 -2.07 -7.79
CA PRO A 307 15.86 -2.03 -9.22
C PRO A 307 14.62 -1.18 -9.56
N ALA A 308 14.70 -0.36 -10.61
CA ALA A 308 13.56 0.37 -11.14
C ALA A 308 12.70 -0.53 -12.05
N GLY A 309 11.39 -0.31 -12.05
CA GLY A 309 10.43 -0.99 -12.92
C GLY A 309 10.19 -2.47 -12.59
N ALA A 310 10.69 -2.95 -11.46
CA ALA A 310 10.50 -4.32 -11.04
C ALA A 310 9.10 -4.51 -10.39
N ARG A 311 8.55 -5.73 -10.52
CA ARG A 311 7.23 -6.06 -9.96
C ARG A 311 7.31 -7.33 -9.11
N VAL A 312 6.54 -7.32 -8.03
CA VAL A 312 6.38 -8.43 -7.08
C VAL A 312 4.92 -8.87 -7.11
N PRO A 313 4.60 -10.01 -7.72
CA PRO A 313 3.22 -10.49 -7.84
C PRO A 313 2.69 -11.14 -6.55
N GLN A 314 3.54 -11.39 -5.57
CA GLN A 314 3.16 -12.04 -4.32
C GLN A 314 2.22 -11.16 -3.50
N ILE A 315 1.33 -11.82 -2.76
CA ILE A 315 0.49 -11.16 -1.75
C ILE A 315 1.37 -10.71 -0.60
N VAL A 316 1.22 -9.42 -0.25
CA VAL A 316 1.89 -8.77 0.89
C VAL A 316 0.90 -7.93 1.66
N GLU A 317 1.29 -7.46 2.84
CA GLU A 317 0.41 -6.75 3.76
C GLU A 317 1.05 -5.43 4.20
N LEU A 318 0.26 -4.43 4.57
CA LEU A 318 0.81 -3.15 5.06
C LEU A 318 1.61 -3.32 6.37
N ILE A 319 1.28 -4.32 7.18
CA ILE A 319 2.08 -4.69 8.36
C ILE A 319 3.52 -5.10 8.03
N ASP A 320 3.79 -5.47 6.78
CA ASP A 320 5.13 -5.86 6.31
C ASP A 320 6.06 -4.65 6.10
N VAL A 321 5.51 -3.42 6.03
CA VAL A 321 6.27 -2.20 5.76
C VAL A 321 7.25 -1.89 6.89
N LEU A 322 6.80 -1.97 8.15
CA LEU A 322 7.67 -1.71 9.31
C LEU A 322 8.89 -2.64 9.32
N PRO A 323 8.75 -3.99 9.36
CA PRO A 323 9.90 -4.88 9.40
C PRO A 323 10.81 -4.75 8.18
N THR A 324 10.24 -4.44 7.00
CA THR A 324 11.03 -4.20 5.78
C THR A 324 11.92 -2.96 5.91
N LEU A 325 11.37 -1.85 6.40
CA LEU A 325 12.15 -0.63 6.61
C LEU A 325 13.25 -0.82 7.65
N LEU A 326 12.93 -1.46 8.79
CA LEU A 326 13.92 -1.73 9.83
C LEU A 326 15.04 -2.64 9.33
N ASP A 327 14.72 -3.68 8.57
CA ASP A 327 15.68 -4.59 7.96
C ASP A 327 16.60 -3.86 6.96
N LEU A 328 16.04 -3.03 6.06
CA LEU A 328 16.82 -2.23 5.11
C LEU A 328 17.80 -1.27 5.81
N VAL A 329 17.37 -0.60 6.88
CA VAL A 329 18.20 0.39 7.59
C VAL A 329 19.06 -0.20 8.72
N GLY A 330 18.96 -1.52 8.97
CA GLY A 330 19.75 -2.23 9.97
C GLY A 330 19.38 -1.88 11.41
N VAL A 331 18.10 -1.56 11.68
CA VAL A 331 17.57 -1.33 13.01
C VAL A 331 16.88 -2.60 13.51
N ALA A 332 17.12 -2.96 14.77
CA ALA A 332 16.55 -4.16 15.35
C ALA A 332 15.02 -4.09 15.41
N GLU A 333 14.38 -5.18 15.04
CA GLU A 333 12.94 -5.34 15.08
C GLU A 333 12.42 -5.63 16.50
N PRO A 334 11.20 -5.20 16.87
CA PRO A 334 10.55 -5.63 18.08
C PRO A 334 10.25 -7.12 18.06
N ALA A 335 10.25 -7.76 19.24
CA ALA A 335 10.00 -9.20 19.35
C ALA A 335 8.60 -9.61 18.94
N GLU A 336 7.61 -8.76 19.23
CA GLU A 336 6.21 -8.99 18.87
C GLU A 336 5.86 -8.22 17.60
N ARG A 337 5.58 -8.95 16.54
CA ARG A 337 5.06 -8.43 15.27
C ARG A 337 4.37 -9.54 14.49
N HIS A 338 3.44 -9.16 13.62
CA HIS A 338 2.76 -10.07 12.69
C HIS A 338 3.31 -9.93 11.27
N GLY A 339 3.76 -8.72 10.89
CA GLY A 339 4.40 -8.45 9.62
C GLY A 339 5.77 -9.12 9.46
N ARG A 340 6.22 -9.23 8.24
CA ARG A 340 7.52 -9.81 7.87
C ARG A 340 8.26 -8.89 6.91
N SER A 341 9.59 -8.96 6.93
CA SER A 341 10.41 -8.22 5.98
C SER A 341 10.14 -8.68 4.54
N LEU A 342 9.91 -7.73 3.65
CA LEU A 342 9.79 -7.93 2.20
C LEU A 342 11.16 -7.88 1.49
N VAL A 343 12.26 -7.72 2.22
CA VAL A 343 13.62 -7.71 1.66
C VAL A 343 13.88 -8.89 0.72
N PRO A 344 13.45 -10.14 1.02
CA PRO A 344 13.63 -11.24 0.08
C PRO A 344 12.98 -11.02 -1.30
N TYR A 345 11.84 -10.32 -1.35
CA TYR A 345 11.18 -9.96 -2.60
C TYR A 345 11.84 -8.76 -3.28
N LEU A 346 12.37 -7.81 -2.51
CA LEU A 346 13.13 -6.67 -3.04
C LEU A 346 14.48 -7.11 -3.64
N GLU A 347 15.13 -8.14 -3.09
CA GLU A 347 16.34 -8.75 -3.62
C GLU A 347 16.11 -9.50 -4.93
N ARG A 348 14.94 -10.13 -5.06
CA ARG A 348 14.56 -10.99 -6.19
C ARG A 348 13.12 -10.74 -6.62
N PRO A 349 12.81 -9.56 -7.19
CA PRO A 349 11.48 -9.28 -7.70
C PRO A 349 11.06 -10.31 -8.76
N GLY A 350 9.82 -10.76 -8.69
CA GLY A 350 9.26 -11.75 -9.61
C GLY A 350 9.63 -13.21 -9.34
N GLU A 351 10.54 -13.49 -8.39
CA GLU A 351 10.84 -14.84 -7.95
C GLU A 351 9.97 -15.25 -6.75
N GLY A 352 9.63 -16.53 -6.66
CA GLY A 352 8.91 -17.11 -5.53
C GLY A 352 7.49 -17.58 -5.88
N GLY A 353 6.86 -18.27 -4.91
CA GLY A 353 5.49 -18.80 -5.03
C GLY A 353 4.40 -17.74 -4.79
N ALA A 354 3.17 -18.17 -4.50
CA ALA A 354 1.99 -17.31 -4.34
C ALA A 354 2.04 -16.31 -3.15
N GLY A 355 3.07 -16.32 -2.36
CA GLY A 355 3.16 -15.53 -1.14
C GLY A 355 2.50 -16.21 0.06
N LYS A 356 2.41 -15.51 1.19
CA LYS A 356 1.62 -15.95 2.33
C LYS A 356 0.19 -15.43 2.21
N PRO A 357 -0.78 -16.04 2.89
CA PRO A 357 -2.11 -15.45 3.03
C PRO A 357 -2.01 -14.05 3.64
N ALA A 358 -2.89 -13.15 3.20
CA ALA A 358 -3.12 -11.85 3.82
C ALA A 358 -4.46 -11.88 4.57
N PHE A 359 -4.49 -11.19 5.71
CA PHE A 359 -5.67 -11.11 6.55
C PHE A 359 -6.11 -9.66 6.73
N SER A 360 -7.42 -9.45 6.79
CA SER A 360 -7.98 -8.15 7.15
C SER A 360 -9.12 -8.34 8.14
N GLU A 361 -9.27 -7.39 9.04
CA GLU A 361 -10.23 -7.43 10.14
C GLU A 361 -11.23 -6.27 10.00
N TYR A 362 -12.45 -6.49 10.42
CA TYR A 362 -13.45 -5.45 10.46
C TYR A 362 -13.92 -5.16 11.90
N GLY A 363 -13.72 -3.94 12.37
CA GLY A 363 -14.19 -3.43 13.66
C GLY A 363 -13.74 -4.23 14.89
N SER A 364 -14.49 -4.07 15.95
CA SER A 364 -14.48 -4.98 17.08
C SER A 364 -15.24 -6.28 16.75
N SER A 365 -15.60 -6.47 15.50
CA SER A 365 -16.46 -7.53 15.05
C SER A 365 -15.71 -8.78 14.67
N THR A 366 -16.48 -9.81 14.46
CA THR A 366 -16.07 -11.14 14.07
C THR A 366 -15.87 -11.30 12.57
N ILE A 367 -15.93 -10.20 11.76
CA ILE A 367 -15.74 -10.28 10.32
C ILE A 367 -14.24 -10.28 10.01
N HIS A 368 -13.80 -11.34 9.35
CA HIS A 368 -12.43 -11.51 8.92
C HIS A 368 -12.37 -11.85 7.44
N THR A 369 -11.28 -11.49 6.79
CA THR A 369 -11.01 -11.94 5.44
C THR A 369 -9.66 -12.62 5.37
N VAL A 370 -9.56 -13.62 4.48
CA VAL A 370 -8.30 -14.20 4.09
C VAL A 370 -8.19 -14.19 2.57
N LEU A 371 -7.05 -13.72 2.06
CA LEU A 371 -6.68 -13.83 0.66
C LEU A 371 -5.50 -14.79 0.53
N GLN A 372 -5.69 -15.91 -0.17
CA GLN A 372 -4.64 -16.89 -0.44
C GLN A 372 -4.62 -17.27 -1.93
N GLY A 373 -3.53 -16.97 -2.61
CA GLY A 373 -3.47 -17.05 -4.06
C GLY A 373 -4.53 -16.15 -4.70
N ASN A 374 -5.40 -16.71 -5.53
CA ASN A 374 -6.51 -15.96 -6.14
C ASN A 374 -7.84 -16.09 -5.37
N TRP A 375 -7.83 -16.80 -4.24
CA TRP A 375 -9.06 -17.07 -3.50
C TRP A 375 -9.17 -16.16 -2.29
N LYS A 376 -10.31 -15.50 -2.19
CA LYS A 376 -10.65 -14.68 -1.04
C LYS A 376 -11.89 -15.23 -0.36
N LEU A 377 -11.78 -15.43 0.95
CA LEU A 377 -12.89 -15.77 1.83
C LEU A 377 -13.20 -14.60 2.74
N VAL A 378 -14.48 -14.25 2.85
CA VAL A 378 -15.02 -13.38 3.90
C VAL A 378 -15.78 -14.26 4.87
N HIS A 379 -15.38 -14.26 6.13
CA HIS A 379 -16.06 -14.94 7.22
C HIS A 379 -16.81 -13.92 8.08
N ASN A 380 -18.13 -14.03 8.13
CA ASN A 380 -19.01 -13.15 8.88
C ASN A 380 -20.05 -13.98 9.64
N PRO A 381 -19.72 -14.51 10.82
CA PRO A 381 -20.61 -15.43 11.56
C PRO A 381 -21.96 -14.82 11.92
N GLU A 382 -22.06 -13.51 11.99
CA GLU A 382 -23.32 -12.79 12.30
C GLU A 382 -24.22 -12.66 11.08
N GLY A 383 -23.69 -12.64 9.86
CA GLY A 383 -24.45 -12.58 8.61
C GLY A 383 -25.05 -11.19 8.32
N PHE A 384 -24.50 -10.15 8.91
CA PHE A 384 -24.85 -8.77 8.62
C PHE A 384 -23.63 -7.86 8.79
N SER A 385 -23.65 -6.70 8.15
CA SER A 385 -22.69 -5.63 8.39
C SER A 385 -23.08 -4.90 9.66
N PRO A 386 -22.18 -4.72 10.63
CA PRO A 386 -22.45 -3.86 11.77
C PRO A 386 -22.64 -2.41 11.33
N ASP A 387 -23.24 -1.61 12.20
CA ASP A 387 -23.44 -0.18 11.97
C ASP A 387 -22.11 0.53 11.78
N CYS A 388 -21.87 1.00 10.59
CA CYS A 388 -20.57 1.45 10.16
C CYS A 388 -20.40 2.95 10.08
N ILE A 389 -21.50 3.67 10.18
CA ILE A 389 -21.51 5.12 10.13
C ILE A 389 -22.08 5.57 11.47
N PRO A 390 -21.25 6.16 12.36
CA PRO A 390 -21.75 6.75 13.60
C PRO A 390 -22.87 7.75 13.27
N ASP A 391 -23.95 7.71 14.04
CA ASP A 391 -25.11 8.61 13.91
C ASP A 391 -25.97 8.43 12.64
N ALA A 392 -25.70 7.43 11.79
CA ALA A 392 -26.61 7.06 10.71
C ALA A 392 -27.69 6.10 11.21
N PRO A 393 -28.91 6.08 10.61
CA PRO A 393 -29.87 5.01 10.85
C PRO A 393 -29.20 3.66 10.59
N PRO A 394 -29.46 2.62 11.39
CA PRO A 394 -28.84 1.32 11.24
C PRO A 394 -29.10 0.77 9.83
N HIS A 395 -28.05 0.76 9.02
CA HIS A 395 -28.06 0.20 7.68
C HIS A 395 -27.29 -1.11 7.71
N HIS A 396 -28.00 -2.19 7.96
CA HIS A 396 -27.47 -3.53 7.84
C HIS A 396 -27.34 -3.86 6.34
N TYR A 397 -26.13 -3.82 5.82
CA TYR A 397 -25.87 -4.41 4.51
C TYR A 397 -25.84 -5.94 4.68
N PRO A 398 -26.64 -6.70 3.93
CA PRO A 398 -26.57 -8.14 3.99
C PRO A 398 -25.25 -8.61 3.38
N ILE A 399 -24.30 -8.88 4.24
CA ILE A 399 -23.11 -9.66 3.90
C ILE A 399 -23.43 -11.10 4.29
N SER A 400 -23.23 -12.04 3.40
CA SER A 400 -23.45 -13.46 3.70
C SER A 400 -22.52 -13.92 4.83
N ARG A 401 -22.91 -14.98 5.55
CA ARG A 401 -22.02 -15.54 6.60
C ARG A 401 -20.68 -15.99 6.05
N GLU A 402 -20.70 -16.52 4.82
CA GLU A 402 -19.53 -16.91 4.09
C GLU A 402 -19.61 -16.38 2.66
N GLU A 403 -18.56 -15.68 2.23
CA GLU A 403 -18.43 -15.27 0.83
C GLU A 403 -17.08 -15.73 0.31
N LEU A 404 -17.10 -16.44 -0.82
CA LEU A 404 -15.91 -16.96 -1.47
C LEU A 404 -15.81 -16.42 -2.89
N TYR A 405 -14.64 -15.86 -3.23
CA TYR A 405 -14.39 -15.25 -4.54
C TYR A 405 -13.13 -15.80 -5.19
N ASP A 406 -13.19 -16.01 -6.50
CA ASP A 406 -12.02 -16.29 -7.36
C ASP A 406 -11.61 -15.00 -8.07
N LEU A 407 -10.69 -14.27 -7.48
CA LEU A 407 -10.26 -12.94 -7.96
C LEU A 407 -9.60 -12.96 -9.35
N ALA A 408 -9.11 -14.13 -9.80
CA ALA A 408 -8.58 -14.26 -11.16
C ALA A 408 -9.70 -14.21 -12.23
N ARG A 409 -10.92 -14.66 -11.88
CA ARG A 409 -12.08 -14.69 -12.78
C ARG A 409 -13.07 -13.59 -12.48
N ASP A 410 -13.16 -13.19 -11.23
CA ASP A 410 -14.08 -12.19 -10.71
C ASP A 410 -13.34 -11.20 -9.79
N PRO A 411 -12.47 -10.34 -10.34
CA PRO A 411 -11.74 -9.34 -9.55
C PRO A 411 -12.65 -8.29 -8.90
N GLY A 412 -13.92 -8.23 -9.33
CA GLY A 412 -14.92 -7.32 -8.79
C GLY A 412 -15.80 -7.94 -7.69
N GLU A 413 -15.53 -9.18 -7.28
CA GLU A 413 -16.21 -9.87 -6.15
C GLU A 413 -17.75 -9.84 -6.27
N ARG A 414 -18.26 -10.14 -7.47
CA ARG A 414 -19.70 -10.03 -7.80
C ARG A 414 -20.45 -11.34 -7.59
N THR A 415 -19.75 -12.47 -7.60
CA THR A 415 -20.35 -13.80 -7.57
C THR A 415 -19.82 -14.59 -6.39
N ASN A 416 -20.64 -14.70 -5.33
CA ASN A 416 -20.29 -15.52 -4.16
C ASN A 416 -20.36 -17.01 -4.52
N LEU A 417 -19.23 -17.71 -4.41
CA LEU A 417 -19.06 -19.14 -4.74
C LEU A 417 -19.15 -20.05 -3.51
N ALA A 418 -19.35 -19.53 -2.29
CA ALA A 418 -19.26 -20.28 -1.04
C ALA A 418 -20.20 -21.50 -1.03
N ALA A 419 -21.46 -21.34 -1.43
CA ALA A 419 -22.44 -22.43 -1.44
C ALA A 419 -22.05 -23.59 -2.37
N GLY A 420 -21.37 -23.29 -3.48
CA GLY A 420 -20.90 -24.29 -4.45
C GLY A 420 -19.56 -24.93 -4.11
N GLN A 421 -18.81 -24.39 -3.14
CA GLN A 421 -17.45 -24.82 -2.81
C GLN A 421 -17.17 -24.95 -1.29
N PRO A 422 -18.00 -25.73 -0.54
CA PRO A 422 -17.86 -25.80 0.93
C PRO A 422 -16.49 -26.36 1.37
N GLY A 423 -15.88 -27.24 0.57
CA GLY A 423 -14.54 -27.75 0.88
C GLY A 423 -13.45 -26.70 0.79
N ARG A 424 -13.59 -25.70 -0.08
CA ARG A 424 -12.64 -24.58 -0.19
C ARG A 424 -12.86 -23.58 0.93
N VAL A 425 -14.10 -23.30 1.28
CA VAL A 425 -14.43 -22.47 2.46
C VAL A 425 -13.78 -23.05 3.71
N ALA A 426 -13.89 -24.37 3.91
CA ALA A 426 -13.29 -25.02 5.08
C ALA A 426 -11.74 -25.08 5.04
N ALA A 427 -11.12 -24.93 3.87
CA ALA A 427 -9.67 -24.96 3.71
C ALA A 427 -8.99 -23.62 3.86
N LEU A 428 -9.72 -22.51 3.75
CA LEU A 428 -9.28 -21.15 3.95
C LEU A 428 -9.59 -20.67 5.36
#